data_a4140efe3558a3fa7da1bfd2fdcc16cb
#
_entry.id   a4140efe3558a3fa7da1bfd2fdcc16cb
#
_cell.length_a   1.000
_cell.length_b   1.000
_cell.length_c   1.000
_cell.angle_alpha   90.00
_cell.angle_beta   90.00
_cell.angle_gamma   90.00
#
_symmetry.space_group_name_H-M   'P 1'
#
loop_
_entity.id
_entity.type
_entity.pdbx_description
1 polymer ?
#
loop_
_entity_poly.entity_id
_entity_poly.type
_entity_poly.pdbx_seq_one_letter_code
_entity_poly.pdbx_strand_id
1 'polypeptide(L)'
;MKYLGIEYSLKHLPELDQGFIPFGVWSEAYLKGAKQPLAIAVERDKGHISVRETKIYGTPDMAEADYRYVERFVKFLLWSIGGFRVYICGCSEIAQRLQKAYTADGERQFDFTFVGQLYERDLEILDLPYDKCPAANEEALPIGGHMEGCRIGFDAGGSDRKVSAVIDGEPVYSEEVVWFPKLNEDPTYQYNEILAAFRTAASKMPRVDAIGVSSAGVFIGNAPMISSIFYKVPREHREYVKTVYDRAAKEIGEDIPIVVANDGDVSALAGAMGLGKGNLMGMAMGTSEAVGYVDKDQNVLGWINELAFAPVDLQEDAMQDEWSTDYGVGCKYFSQDAVIKLAPRAGIELDPQLSPAEKLKVVQGLMEADDPRAQAVFRSIGAYLAYAVVQYSQFYDIEHLMMLGRVMSGKGGDTILQVCNDILKEEYPELAAKCEVMLPDEKTRRVGQSVAAASLPAIR
;
A
#
# COMPACT_ATOMS: atom_id res chain seq x y z
N MET A 1 -4.39 26.18 13.32
CA MET A 1 -3.10 26.14 12.61
C MET A 1 -3.26 26.79 11.23
N LYS A 2 -2.18 27.18 10.56
CA LYS A 2 -2.25 27.79 9.22
C LYS A 2 -1.07 27.32 8.36
N TYR A 3 -1.36 26.88 7.13
CA TYR A 3 -0.36 26.49 6.14
C TYR A 3 -0.80 26.93 4.74
N LEU A 4 0.08 27.60 3.98
CA LEU A 4 -0.19 28.17 2.65
C LEU A 4 -1.51 28.97 2.58
N GLY A 5 -1.77 29.80 3.59
CA GLY A 5 -2.99 30.62 3.63
C GLY A 5 -4.24 29.91 4.17
N ILE A 6 -4.25 28.59 4.25
CA ILE A 6 -5.39 27.79 4.70
C ILE A 6 -5.33 27.59 6.22
N GLU A 7 -6.42 27.91 6.90
CA GLU A 7 -6.60 27.63 8.32
C GLU A 7 -7.24 26.25 8.51
N TYR A 8 -6.65 25.44 9.37
CA TYR A 8 -7.15 24.12 9.77
C TYR A 8 -6.94 23.90 11.26
N SER A 9 -7.60 22.92 11.83
CA SER A 9 -7.48 22.61 13.26
C SER A 9 -7.32 21.11 13.49
N LEU A 10 -6.46 20.76 14.43
CA LEU A 10 -6.33 19.43 15.00
C LEU A 10 -6.58 19.58 16.51
N LYS A 11 -7.43 18.76 17.09
CA LYS A 11 -7.61 18.75 18.55
C LYS A 11 -6.48 17.97 19.22
N HIS A 12 -5.97 16.94 18.55
CA HIS A 12 -4.97 16.01 19.06
C HIS A 12 -3.71 16.01 18.19
N LEU A 13 -2.81 16.98 18.42
CA LEU A 13 -1.50 16.95 17.77
C LEU A 13 -0.69 15.74 18.26
N PRO A 14 0.12 15.10 17.38
CA PRO A 14 1.07 14.10 17.83
C PRO A 14 2.00 14.68 18.90
N GLU A 15 2.08 14.03 20.06
CA GLU A 15 2.76 14.56 21.25
C GLU A 15 4.22 14.95 20.98
N LEU A 16 4.91 14.16 20.17
CA LEU A 16 6.31 14.34 19.83
C LEU A 16 6.54 14.99 18.45
N ASP A 17 5.49 15.45 17.78
CA ASP A 17 5.59 16.06 16.45
C ASP A 17 4.57 17.19 16.27
N GLN A 18 4.82 18.31 16.94
CA GLN A 18 3.90 19.46 16.99
C GLN A 18 3.81 20.21 15.65
N GLY A 19 4.73 19.96 14.72
CA GLY A 19 4.74 20.52 13.37
C GLY A 19 3.92 19.74 12.36
N PHE A 20 3.39 18.58 12.70
CA PHE A 20 2.65 17.70 11.80
C PHE A 20 1.48 18.40 11.11
N ILE A 21 1.45 18.31 9.77
CA ILE A 21 0.41 18.90 8.91
C ILE A 21 -0.23 17.76 8.09
N PRO A 22 -1.27 17.10 8.62
CA PRO A 22 -1.87 15.96 7.91
C PRO A 22 -2.50 16.39 6.60
N PHE A 23 -2.05 15.81 5.50
CA PHE A 23 -2.50 16.17 4.15
C PHE A 23 -4.01 16.07 4.00
N GLY A 24 -4.64 15.02 4.50
CA GLY A 24 -6.09 14.82 4.40
C GLY A 24 -6.90 15.92 5.09
N VAL A 25 -6.51 16.31 6.32
CA VAL A 25 -7.20 17.34 7.11
C VAL A 25 -7.00 18.74 6.51
N TRP A 26 -5.75 19.02 6.09
CA TRP A 26 -5.46 20.28 5.40
C TRP A 26 -6.24 20.37 4.08
N SER A 27 -6.34 19.28 3.31
CA SER A 27 -7.10 19.22 2.06
C SER A 27 -8.59 19.47 2.26
N GLU A 28 -9.19 18.91 3.31
CA GLU A 28 -10.59 19.19 3.65
C GLU A 28 -10.82 20.68 3.94
N ALA A 29 -9.91 21.31 4.69
CA ALA A 29 -9.98 22.74 4.98
C ALA A 29 -9.78 23.60 3.71
N TYR A 30 -8.82 23.22 2.86
CA TYR A 30 -8.55 23.85 1.56
C TYR A 30 -9.79 23.83 0.66
N LEU A 31 -10.45 22.68 0.53
CA LEU A 31 -11.60 22.49 -0.34
C LEU A 31 -12.84 23.33 0.06
N LYS A 32 -12.94 23.76 1.32
CA LYS A 32 -14.05 24.64 1.77
C LYS A 32 -14.07 25.98 1.04
N GLY A 33 -12.91 26.50 0.64
CA GLY A 33 -12.80 27.78 -0.07
C GLY A 33 -12.60 27.65 -1.57
N ALA A 34 -12.16 26.50 -2.06
CA ALA A 34 -11.90 26.22 -3.47
C ALA A 34 -13.21 26.15 -4.28
N LYS A 35 -13.25 26.79 -5.47
CA LYS A 35 -14.48 26.91 -6.28
C LYS A 35 -14.29 26.54 -7.73
N GLN A 36 -13.10 26.72 -8.30
CA GLN A 36 -12.82 26.42 -9.70
C GLN A 36 -12.76 24.89 -9.89
N PRO A 37 -13.59 24.31 -10.75
CA PRO A 37 -13.55 22.87 -11.02
C PRO A 37 -12.20 22.44 -11.60
N LEU A 38 -11.72 21.30 -11.14
CA LEU A 38 -10.57 20.59 -11.66
C LEU A 38 -10.89 19.10 -11.70
N ALA A 39 -10.48 18.40 -12.75
CA ALA A 39 -10.52 16.94 -12.76
C ALA A 39 -9.11 16.38 -13.00
N ILE A 40 -8.80 15.29 -12.32
CA ILE A 40 -7.55 14.55 -12.45
C ILE A 40 -7.93 13.15 -12.92
N ALA A 41 -7.45 12.75 -14.09
CA ALA A 41 -7.61 11.39 -14.57
C ALA A 41 -6.25 10.70 -14.61
N VAL A 42 -6.22 9.42 -14.22
CA VAL A 42 -5.00 8.60 -14.24
C VAL A 42 -5.26 7.36 -15.08
N GLU A 43 -4.47 7.21 -16.15
CA GLU A 43 -4.54 6.06 -17.05
C GLU A 43 -3.46 5.04 -16.67
N ARG A 44 -3.87 3.78 -16.59
CA ARG A 44 -3.02 2.62 -16.35
C ARG A 44 -3.19 1.55 -17.42
N ASP A 45 -2.61 0.39 -17.25
CA ASP A 45 -2.64 -0.70 -18.21
C ASP A 45 -4.08 -1.07 -18.64
N LYS A 46 -4.21 -1.74 -19.78
CA LYS A 46 -5.47 -2.19 -20.39
C LYS A 46 -6.50 -1.07 -20.65
N GLY A 47 -6.07 0.20 -20.62
CA GLY A 47 -6.93 1.35 -20.86
C GLY A 47 -7.86 1.69 -19.68
N HIS A 48 -7.56 1.21 -18.47
CA HIS A 48 -8.26 1.65 -17.28
C HIS A 48 -7.96 3.11 -16.99
N ILE A 49 -8.99 3.87 -16.65
CA ILE A 49 -8.90 5.29 -16.34
C ILE A 49 -9.69 5.57 -15.05
N SER A 50 -8.99 6.01 -14.02
CA SER A 50 -9.59 6.53 -12.79
C SER A 50 -9.74 8.04 -12.90
N VAL A 51 -10.92 8.57 -12.60
CA VAL A 51 -11.19 10.01 -12.61
C VAL A 51 -11.56 10.50 -11.23
N ARG A 52 -10.93 11.60 -10.82
CA ARG A 52 -11.24 12.29 -9.56
C ARG A 52 -11.58 13.76 -9.85
N GLU A 53 -12.82 14.14 -9.58
CA GLU A 53 -13.24 15.53 -9.61
C GLU A 53 -12.88 16.23 -8.32
N THR A 54 -12.35 17.44 -8.41
CA THR A 54 -11.97 18.26 -7.28
C THR A 54 -12.12 19.76 -7.62
N LYS A 55 -11.56 20.63 -6.79
CA LYS A 55 -11.59 22.08 -6.99
C LYS A 55 -10.29 22.71 -6.55
N ILE A 56 -9.98 23.87 -7.15
CA ILE A 56 -8.88 24.75 -6.76
C ILE A 56 -9.43 26.18 -6.53
N TYR A 57 -8.62 27.06 -5.95
CA TYR A 57 -8.98 28.47 -5.86
C TYR A 57 -8.88 29.17 -7.20
N GLY A 58 -7.82 28.86 -7.97
CA GLY A 58 -7.59 29.45 -9.30
C GLY A 58 -7.23 30.94 -9.26
N THR A 59 -6.72 31.44 -8.13
CA THR A 59 -6.32 32.84 -7.96
C THR A 59 -4.82 32.97 -7.68
N PRO A 60 -4.16 34.06 -8.11
CA PRO A 60 -2.70 34.20 -7.97
C PRO A 60 -2.19 34.13 -6.52
N ASP A 61 -2.95 34.63 -5.56
CA ASP A 61 -2.62 34.59 -4.14
C ASP A 61 -2.69 33.19 -3.52
N MET A 62 -3.41 32.28 -4.17
CA MET A 62 -3.54 30.87 -3.74
C MET A 62 -2.75 29.89 -4.63
N ALA A 63 -1.97 30.37 -5.60
CA ALA A 63 -1.30 29.52 -6.59
C ALA A 63 -0.39 28.43 -5.96
N GLU A 64 0.29 28.75 -4.85
CA GLU A 64 1.13 27.78 -4.14
C GLU A 64 0.29 26.74 -3.37
N ALA A 65 -0.83 27.15 -2.79
CA ALA A 65 -1.75 26.22 -2.14
C ALA A 65 -2.42 25.29 -3.17
N ASP A 66 -2.85 25.85 -4.31
CA ASP A 66 -3.43 25.09 -5.42
C ASP A 66 -2.44 24.04 -5.96
N TYR A 67 -1.18 24.46 -6.19
CA TYR A 67 -0.15 23.54 -6.65
C TYR A 67 0.16 22.46 -5.60
N ARG A 68 0.36 22.83 -4.33
CA ARG A 68 0.65 21.86 -3.24
C ARG A 68 -0.47 20.84 -3.10
N TYR A 69 -1.72 21.28 -3.16
CA TYR A 69 -2.88 20.40 -3.10
C TYR A 69 -2.87 19.39 -4.26
N VAL A 70 -2.79 19.89 -5.50
CA VAL A 70 -2.88 19.02 -6.68
C VAL A 70 -1.67 18.13 -6.83
N GLU A 71 -0.47 18.61 -6.52
CA GLU A 71 0.77 17.81 -6.59
C GLU A 71 0.74 16.65 -5.60
N ARG A 72 0.36 16.87 -4.34
CA ARG A 72 0.20 15.81 -3.36
C ARG A 72 -0.95 14.85 -3.71
N PHE A 73 -2.03 15.39 -4.27
CA PHE A 73 -3.16 14.57 -4.73
C PHE A 73 -2.75 13.64 -5.89
N VAL A 74 -2.05 14.16 -6.90
CA VAL A 74 -1.51 13.37 -8.01
C VAL A 74 -0.55 12.30 -7.49
N LYS A 75 0.39 12.68 -6.60
CA LYS A 75 1.29 11.71 -5.99
C LYS A 75 0.54 10.60 -5.25
N PHE A 76 -0.49 10.95 -4.47
CA PHE A 76 -1.31 9.96 -3.78
C PHE A 76 -2.00 8.99 -4.77
N LEU A 77 -2.56 9.50 -5.87
CA LEU A 77 -3.18 8.67 -6.90
C LEU A 77 -2.17 7.73 -7.56
N LEU A 78 -0.98 8.23 -7.89
CA LEU A 78 0.07 7.42 -8.51
C LEU A 78 0.54 6.27 -7.59
N TRP A 79 0.58 6.48 -6.27
CA TRP A 79 1.02 5.46 -5.31
C TRP A 79 -0.10 4.58 -4.76
N SER A 80 -1.36 4.98 -4.92
CA SER A 80 -2.53 4.15 -4.58
C SER A 80 -3.04 3.34 -5.78
N ILE A 81 -3.44 4.02 -6.84
CA ILE A 81 -4.04 3.41 -8.03
C ILE A 81 -2.97 2.90 -9.00
N GLY A 82 -1.87 3.63 -9.12
CA GLY A 82 -0.88 3.45 -10.18
C GLY A 82 -1.30 4.18 -11.46
N GLY A 83 -0.42 4.17 -12.45
CA GLY A 83 -0.68 4.74 -13.77
C GLY A 83 0.56 5.35 -14.40
N PHE A 84 0.53 5.49 -15.71
CA PHE A 84 1.64 6.05 -16.50
C PHE A 84 1.27 7.34 -17.23
N ARG A 85 -0.02 7.74 -17.16
CA ARG A 85 -0.46 9.01 -17.75
C ARG A 85 -1.45 9.68 -16.83
N VAL A 86 -1.18 10.95 -16.53
CA VAL A 86 -2.03 11.78 -15.69
C VAL A 86 -2.57 12.95 -16.54
N TYR A 87 -3.86 13.13 -16.53
CA TYR A 87 -4.54 14.24 -17.18
C TYR A 87 -4.92 15.26 -16.11
N ILE A 88 -4.45 16.48 -16.25
CA ILE A 88 -4.84 17.64 -15.43
C ILE A 88 -5.82 18.46 -16.25
N CYS A 89 -7.08 18.42 -15.85
CA CYS A 89 -8.17 18.98 -16.65
C CYS A 89 -8.74 20.22 -15.95
N GLY A 90 -8.43 21.42 -16.49
CA GLY A 90 -8.99 22.68 -16.02
C GLY A 90 -7.99 23.69 -15.42
N CYS A 91 -6.66 23.40 -15.39
CA CYS A 91 -5.65 24.36 -14.97
C CYS A 91 -4.28 24.08 -15.63
N SER A 92 -3.98 24.80 -16.70
CA SER A 92 -2.73 24.65 -17.46
C SER A 92 -1.48 25.03 -16.66
N GLU A 93 -1.56 26.00 -15.75
CA GLU A 93 -0.42 26.39 -14.92
C GLU A 93 0.05 25.25 -14.01
N ILE A 94 -0.90 24.59 -13.37
CA ILE A 94 -0.60 23.40 -12.52
C ILE A 94 -0.04 22.26 -13.39
N ALA A 95 -0.67 21.99 -14.53
CA ALA A 95 -0.20 20.94 -15.45
C ALA A 95 1.25 21.18 -15.87
N GLN A 96 1.63 22.40 -16.25
CA GLN A 96 3.00 22.75 -16.63
C GLN A 96 4.01 22.61 -15.48
N ARG A 97 3.61 22.95 -14.25
CA ARG A 97 4.46 22.74 -13.07
C ARG A 97 4.69 21.26 -12.81
N LEU A 98 3.64 20.45 -12.88
CA LEU A 98 3.73 18.99 -12.72
C LEU A 98 4.57 18.35 -13.83
N GLN A 99 4.44 18.79 -15.08
CA GLN A 99 5.29 18.33 -16.20
C GLN A 99 6.79 18.55 -15.93
N LYS A 100 7.15 19.63 -15.26
CA LYS A 100 8.55 19.91 -14.87
C LYS A 100 8.99 19.08 -13.66
N ALA A 101 8.09 18.83 -12.71
CA ALA A 101 8.40 18.07 -11.50
C ALA A 101 8.59 16.57 -11.78
N TYR A 102 7.75 15.99 -12.65
CA TYR A 102 7.76 14.57 -12.98
C TYR A 102 8.60 14.29 -14.24
N THR A 103 9.91 14.47 -14.13
CA THR A 103 10.91 14.17 -15.16
C THR A 103 12.09 13.41 -14.56
N ALA A 104 12.99 12.90 -15.42
CA ALA A 104 14.18 12.15 -15.01
C ALA A 104 15.16 12.95 -14.14
N ASP A 105 15.10 14.26 -14.18
CA ASP A 105 15.92 15.23 -13.42
C ASP A 105 15.07 16.21 -12.59
N GLY A 106 13.76 15.99 -12.51
CA GLY A 106 12.83 16.82 -11.78
C GLY A 106 12.72 16.48 -10.30
N GLU A 107 11.94 17.25 -9.57
CA GLU A 107 11.68 17.07 -8.13
C GLU A 107 11.12 15.67 -7.82
N ARG A 108 10.34 15.10 -8.75
CA ARG A 108 9.70 13.78 -8.65
C ARG A 108 10.41 12.72 -9.50
N GLN A 109 11.73 12.80 -9.60
CA GLN A 109 12.55 11.84 -10.36
C GLN A 109 12.30 10.39 -9.95
N PHE A 110 12.17 10.13 -8.66
CA PHE A 110 11.90 8.78 -8.15
C PHE A 110 10.57 8.24 -8.69
N ASP A 111 9.49 9.03 -8.55
CA ASP A 111 8.16 8.65 -9.04
C ASP A 111 8.17 8.42 -10.55
N PHE A 112 8.81 9.31 -11.31
CA PHE A 112 8.97 9.18 -12.77
C PHE A 112 9.71 7.88 -13.13
N THR A 113 10.82 7.60 -12.46
CA THR A 113 11.65 6.42 -12.70
C THR A 113 10.92 5.13 -12.33
N PHE A 114 10.22 5.13 -11.18
CA PHE A 114 9.45 3.99 -10.71
C PHE A 114 8.32 3.63 -11.70
N VAL A 115 7.53 4.62 -12.10
CA VAL A 115 6.46 4.45 -13.11
C VAL A 115 7.02 3.93 -14.41
N GLY A 116 8.17 4.50 -14.88
CA GLY A 116 8.86 4.04 -16.09
C GLY A 116 9.29 2.59 -16.02
N GLN A 117 9.75 2.13 -14.87
CA GLN A 117 10.11 0.72 -14.65
C GLN A 117 8.90 -0.19 -14.56
N LEU A 118 7.84 0.28 -13.91
CA LEU A 118 6.62 -0.50 -13.70
C LEU A 118 5.85 -0.74 -15.00
N TYR A 119 5.61 0.32 -15.77
CA TYR A 119 4.79 0.26 -16.99
C TYR A 119 5.59 0.15 -18.28
N GLU A 120 6.95 0.14 -18.21
CA GLU A 120 7.86 0.13 -19.36
C GLU A 120 7.61 1.27 -20.35
N ARG A 121 7.18 2.41 -19.81
CA ARG A 121 6.96 3.67 -20.53
C ARG A 121 7.06 4.84 -19.57
N ASP A 122 7.49 5.99 -20.08
CA ASP A 122 7.63 7.20 -19.29
C ASP A 122 6.27 7.67 -18.74
N LEU A 123 6.29 8.28 -17.56
CA LEU A 123 5.14 8.97 -17.00
C LEU A 123 4.86 10.25 -17.82
N GLU A 124 3.63 10.40 -18.27
CA GLU A 124 3.16 11.57 -19.02
C GLU A 124 2.18 12.38 -18.19
N ILE A 125 2.37 13.70 -18.12
CA ILE A 125 1.40 14.64 -17.56
C ILE A 125 0.80 15.45 -18.72
N LEU A 126 -0.51 15.37 -18.93
CA LEU A 126 -1.21 16.03 -20.02
C LEU A 126 -2.11 17.15 -19.49
N ASP A 127 -2.08 18.29 -20.19
CA ASP A 127 -2.92 19.45 -19.94
C ASP A 127 -4.14 19.41 -20.86
N LEU A 128 -5.34 19.43 -20.27
CA LEU A 128 -6.60 19.43 -21.02
C LEU A 128 -7.58 20.47 -20.44
N PRO A 129 -8.49 21.00 -21.28
CA PRO A 129 -9.68 21.71 -20.78
C PRO A 129 -10.52 20.79 -19.89
N TYR A 130 -11.22 21.35 -18.91
CA TYR A 130 -12.03 20.59 -17.96
C TYR A 130 -13.08 19.69 -18.65
N ASP A 131 -13.74 20.20 -19.69
CA ASP A 131 -14.77 19.48 -20.48
C ASP A 131 -14.19 18.39 -21.41
N LYS A 132 -12.87 18.27 -21.48
CA LYS A 132 -12.13 17.26 -22.27
C LYS A 132 -11.50 16.17 -21.40
N CYS A 133 -11.79 16.15 -20.11
CA CYS A 133 -11.33 15.08 -19.24
C CYS A 133 -11.81 13.72 -19.76
N PRO A 134 -10.93 12.71 -19.86
CA PRO A 134 -11.33 11.36 -20.23
C PRO A 134 -12.44 10.83 -19.30
N ALA A 135 -13.35 10.05 -19.84
CA ALA A 135 -14.35 9.34 -19.03
C ALA A 135 -13.67 8.25 -18.19
N ALA A 136 -14.20 8.04 -16.99
CA ALA A 136 -13.76 6.91 -16.15
C ALA A 136 -14.02 5.59 -16.88
N ASN A 137 -13.04 4.69 -16.81
CA ASN A 137 -13.08 3.33 -17.35
C ASN A 137 -12.39 2.39 -16.37
N GLU A 138 -13.08 2.11 -15.27
CA GLU A 138 -12.64 1.15 -14.26
C GLU A 138 -13.46 -0.12 -14.39
N GLU A 139 -12.79 -1.24 -14.54
CA GLU A 139 -13.42 -2.55 -14.54
C GLU A 139 -12.92 -3.32 -13.32
N ALA A 140 -13.81 -3.63 -12.38
CA ALA A 140 -13.49 -4.52 -11.28
C ALA A 140 -13.29 -5.93 -11.85
N LEU A 141 -12.08 -6.43 -11.81
CA LEU A 141 -11.81 -7.83 -12.10
C LEU A 141 -12.23 -8.65 -10.87
N PRO A 142 -13.05 -9.71 -11.03
CA PRO A 142 -13.41 -10.57 -9.91
C PRO A 142 -12.22 -11.46 -9.53
N ILE A 143 -11.27 -10.87 -8.80
CA ILE A 143 -10.06 -11.52 -8.30
C ILE A 143 -10.21 -11.70 -6.80
N GLY A 144 -10.33 -12.94 -6.35
CA GLY A 144 -10.48 -13.29 -4.93
C GLY A 144 -11.80 -13.96 -4.59
N GLY A 145 -11.86 -14.62 -3.43
CA GLY A 145 -13.09 -15.24 -2.91
C GLY A 145 -13.52 -16.55 -3.58
N HIS A 146 -12.80 -17.03 -4.59
CA HIS A 146 -13.12 -18.28 -5.30
C HIS A 146 -12.56 -19.48 -4.54
N MET A 147 -13.44 -20.33 -3.99
CA MET A 147 -13.00 -21.45 -3.13
C MET A 147 -13.34 -22.84 -3.68
N GLU A 148 -14.15 -22.91 -4.75
CA GLU A 148 -14.54 -24.18 -5.39
C GLU A 148 -13.40 -24.89 -6.12
N GLY A 149 -13.40 -26.21 -6.14
CA GLY A 149 -12.44 -27.05 -6.86
C GLY A 149 -11.10 -27.26 -6.12
N CYS A 150 -10.12 -27.80 -6.86
CA CYS A 150 -8.78 -28.11 -6.37
C CYS A 150 -7.80 -27.01 -6.73
N ARG A 151 -7.27 -26.28 -5.75
CA ARG A 151 -6.51 -25.05 -5.94
C ARG A 151 -5.13 -25.11 -5.30
N ILE A 152 -4.15 -24.56 -5.97
CA ILE A 152 -2.85 -24.27 -5.36
C ILE A 152 -2.86 -22.82 -4.91
N GLY A 153 -2.50 -22.57 -3.65
CA GLY A 153 -2.17 -21.26 -3.13
C GLY A 153 -0.69 -21.19 -2.77
N PHE A 154 0.00 -20.19 -3.28
CA PHE A 154 1.43 -20.01 -3.05
C PHE A 154 1.70 -18.63 -2.50
N ASP A 155 2.49 -18.54 -1.44
CA ASP A 155 2.94 -17.29 -0.84
C ASP A 155 4.47 -17.22 -0.94
N ALA A 156 4.95 -16.31 -1.80
CA ALA A 156 6.36 -16.09 -2.08
C ALA A 156 6.90 -14.94 -1.20
N GLY A 157 7.23 -15.26 0.05
CA GLY A 157 7.86 -14.32 0.97
C GLY A 157 9.36 -14.09 0.67
N GLY A 158 9.95 -13.11 1.34
CA GLY A 158 11.36 -12.76 1.14
C GLY A 158 12.38 -13.68 1.82
N SER A 159 11.96 -14.53 2.79
CA SER A 159 12.79 -15.44 3.58
C SER A 159 12.27 -16.87 3.60
N ASP A 160 11.00 -17.04 3.39
CA ASP A 160 10.31 -18.31 3.32
C ASP A 160 9.27 -18.29 2.19
N ARG A 161 8.91 -19.47 1.71
CA ARG A 161 7.81 -19.67 0.78
C ARG A 161 6.80 -20.66 1.38
N LYS A 162 5.53 -20.38 1.20
CA LYS A 162 4.46 -21.26 1.69
C LYS A 162 3.62 -21.73 0.51
N VAL A 163 3.20 -22.98 0.56
CA VAL A 163 2.28 -23.52 -0.42
C VAL A 163 1.17 -24.29 0.27
N SER A 164 -0.05 -24.11 -0.20
CA SER A 164 -1.22 -24.88 0.25
C SER A 164 -1.91 -25.57 -0.92
N ALA A 165 -2.33 -26.81 -0.69
CA ALA A 165 -3.31 -27.51 -1.51
C ALA A 165 -4.68 -27.33 -0.86
N VAL A 166 -5.64 -26.77 -1.61
CA VAL A 166 -6.96 -26.40 -1.11
C VAL A 166 -8.01 -27.13 -1.96
N ILE A 167 -8.97 -27.83 -1.33
CA ILE A 167 -10.09 -28.49 -2.00
C ILE A 167 -11.38 -27.91 -1.44
N ASP A 168 -12.19 -27.28 -2.30
CA ASP A 168 -13.47 -26.65 -1.94
C ASP A 168 -13.35 -25.75 -0.70
N GLY A 169 -12.30 -24.96 -0.64
CA GLY A 169 -12.05 -24.01 0.44
C GLY A 169 -11.30 -24.57 1.66
N GLU A 170 -11.12 -25.88 1.75
CA GLU A 170 -10.45 -26.50 2.88
C GLU A 170 -8.98 -26.82 2.55
N PRO A 171 -8.00 -26.34 3.33
CA PRO A 171 -6.60 -26.69 3.12
C PRO A 171 -6.34 -28.16 3.53
N VAL A 172 -6.05 -29.01 2.53
CA VAL A 172 -5.74 -30.43 2.75
C VAL A 172 -4.25 -30.68 2.96
N TYR A 173 -3.43 -29.71 2.59
CA TYR A 173 -1.97 -29.72 2.82
C TYR A 173 -1.43 -28.29 2.86
N SER A 174 -0.43 -28.06 3.71
CA SER A 174 0.35 -26.82 3.73
C SER A 174 1.81 -27.15 4.08
N GLU A 175 2.73 -26.42 3.45
CA GLU A 175 4.17 -26.52 3.67
C GLU A 175 4.78 -25.12 3.70
N GLU A 176 5.74 -24.92 4.60
CA GLU A 176 6.58 -23.72 4.66
C GLU A 176 8.05 -24.15 4.51
N VAL A 177 8.76 -23.52 3.60
CA VAL A 177 10.17 -23.82 3.30
C VAL A 177 10.97 -22.51 3.30
N VAL A 178 12.08 -22.50 4.04
CA VAL A 178 13.06 -21.41 3.99
C VAL A 178 13.71 -21.40 2.61
N TRP A 179 13.79 -20.24 1.98
CA TRP A 179 14.47 -20.04 0.72
C TRP A 179 15.24 -18.70 0.72
N PHE A 180 16.10 -18.50 -0.28
CA PHE A 180 17.01 -17.35 -0.32
C PHE A 180 16.92 -16.58 -1.64
N PRO A 181 15.72 -16.08 -2.03
CA PRO A 181 15.51 -15.47 -3.35
C PRO A 181 16.31 -14.17 -3.52
N LYS A 182 16.46 -13.40 -2.44
CA LYS A 182 17.19 -12.12 -2.43
C LYS A 182 18.71 -12.25 -2.55
N LEU A 183 19.25 -13.47 -2.41
CA LEU A 183 20.69 -13.73 -2.49
C LEU A 183 21.12 -14.32 -3.84
N ASN A 184 20.16 -14.76 -4.66
CA ASN A 184 20.42 -15.43 -5.92
C ASN A 184 20.30 -14.48 -7.11
N GLU A 185 21.31 -14.49 -7.98
CA GLU A 185 21.36 -13.73 -9.22
C GLU A 185 20.79 -14.51 -10.41
N ASP A 186 20.79 -15.84 -10.35
CA ASP A 186 20.23 -16.71 -11.37
C ASP A 186 18.71 -16.89 -11.15
N PRO A 187 17.85 -16.38 -12.06
CA PRO A 187 16.40 -16.50 -11.93
C PRO A 187 15.87 -17.95 -12.02
N THR A 188 16.70 -18.90 -12.44
CA THR A 188 16.31 -20.32 -12.43
C THR A 188 16.17 -20.86 -11.01
N TYR A 189 16.85 -20.28 -10.02
CA TYR A 189 16.66 -20.61 -8.61
C TYR A 189 15.21 -20.36 -8.18
N GLN A 190 14.72 -19.12 -8.36
CA GLN A 190 13.35 -18.77 -7.98
C GLN A 190 12.33 -19.61 -8.77
N TYR A 191 12.56 -19.82 -10.07
CA TYR A 191 11.69 -20.66 -10.90
C TYR A 191 11.58 -22.08 -10.37
N ASN A 192 12.71 -22.71 -10.05
CA ASN A 192 12.75 -24.10 -9.57
C ASN A 192 12.05 -24.24 -8.22
N GLU A 193 12.23 -23.28 -7.31
CA GLU A 193 11.57 -23.27 -6.00
C GLU A 193 10.05 -23.09 -6.12
N ILE A 194 9.59 -22.22 -7.01
CA ILE A 194 8.17 -22.01 -7.31
C ILE A 194 7.57 -23.30 -7.89
N LEU A 195 8.23 -23.87 -8.91
CA LEU A 195 7.76 -25.09 -9.56
C LEU A 195 7.74 -26.29 -8.59
N ALA A 196 8.74 -26.41 -7.72
CA ALA A 196 8.79 -27.45 -6.69
C ALA A 196 7.60 -27.34 -5.74
N ALA A 197 7.27 -26.11 -5.29
CA ALA A 197 6.10 -25.86 -4.44
C ALA A 197 4.79 -26.23 -5.15
N PHE A 198 4.61 -25.81 -6.41
CA PHE A 198 3.42 -26.14 -7.19
C PHE A 198 3.27 -27.66 -7.37
N ARG A 199 4.34 -28.39 -7.72
CA ARG A 199 4.34 -29.85 -7.85
C ARG A 199 4.02 -30.55 -6.52
N THR A 200 4.55 -30.05 -5.41
CA THR A 200 4.25 -30.58 -4.08
C THR A 200 2.76 -30.49 -3.77
N ALA A 201 2.16 -29.29 -3.91
CA ALA A 201 0.73 -29.10 -3.67
C ALA A 201 -0.13 -29.90 -4.66
N ALA A 202 0.21 -29.92 -5.95
CA ALA A 202 -0.49 -30.69 -6.97
C ALA A 202 -0.55 -32.18 -6.62
N SER A 203 0.53 -32.74 -6.07
CA SER A 203 0.60 -34.15 -5.66
C SER A 203 -0.36 -34.55 -4.52
N LYS A 204 -0.96 -33.55 -3.85
CA LYS A 204 -1.87 -33.75 -2.73
C LYS A 204 -3.35 -33.68 -3.13
N MET A 205 -3.63 -33.45 -4.41
CA MET A 205 -4.97 -33.29 -4.94
C MET A 205 -5.18 -34.18 -6.17
N PRO A 206 -6.43 -34.58 -6.47
CA PRO A 206 -6.71 -35.43 -7.64
C PRO A 206 -6.50 -34.70 -8.98
N ARG A 207 -6.56 -33.38 -9.00
CA ARG A 207 -6.34 -32.49 -10.13
C ARG A 207 -5.98 -31.09 -9.64
N VAL A 208 -5.66 -30.17 -10.53
CA VAL A 208 -5.49 -28.74 -10.22
C VAL A 208 -6.40 -27.95 -11.16
N ASP A 209 -7.31 -27.17 -10.59
CA ASP A 209 -8.29 -26.37 -11.33
C ASP A 209 -7.87 -24.89 -11.41
N ALA A 210 -7.05 -24.39 -10.46
CA ALA A 210 -6.56 -23.02 -10.44
C ALA A 210 -5.31 -22.85 -9.57
N ILE A 211 -4.51 -21.81 -9.85
CA ILE A 211 -3.30 -21.45 -9.07
C ILE A 211 -3.36 -19.97 -8.71
N GLY A 212 -3.32 -19.67 -7.44
CA GLY A 212 -3.21 -18.29 -6.94
C GLY A 212 -1.88 -18.04 -6.24
N VAL A 213 -1.28 -16.89 -6.48
CA VAL A 213 0.02 -16.51 -5.96
C VAL A 213 -0.05 -15.18 -5.21
N SER A 214 0.38 -15.19 -3.97
CA SER A 214 0.76 -14.02 -3.19
C SER A 214 2.26 -13.81 -3.34
N SER A 215 2.71 -12.62 -3.68
CA SER A 215 4.15 -12.38 -3.85
C SER A 215 4.52 -10.92 -3.55
N ALA A 216 5.69 -10.75 -2.92
CA ALA A 216 6.22 -9.42 -2.63
C ALA A 216 6.61 -8.68 -3.92
N GLY A 217 6.02 -7.50 -4.14
CA GLY A 217 6.32 -6.63 -5.27
C GLY A 217 5.10 -6.09 -5.99
N VAL A 218 5.35 -5.33 -7.06
CA VAL A 218 4.32 -4.73 -7.91
C VAL A 218 4.24 -5.50 -9.22
N PHE A 219 3.03 -5.84 -9.63
CA PHE A 219 2.74 -6.72 -10.75
C PHE A 219 1.91 -6.00 -11.82
N ILE A 220 2.16 -6.32 -13.09
CA ILE A 220 1.25 -6.01 -14.21
C ILE A 220 0.75 -7.35 -14.76
N GLY A 221 -0.52 -7.65 -14.53
CA GLY A 221 -1.02 -9.01 -14.70
C GLY A 221 -0.25 -9.98 -13.78
N ASN A 222 0.31 -11.05 -14.34
CA ASN A 222 1.12 -12.01 -13.56
C ASN A 222 2.63 -11.72 -13.57
N ALA A 223 3.05 -10.65 -14.27
CA ALA A 223 4.45 -10.31 -14.42
C ALA A 223 4.98 -9.51 -13.21
N PRO A 224 5.99 -10.00 -12.49
CA PRO A 224 6.68 -9.21 -11.47
C PRO A 224 7.51 -8.12 -12.13
N MET A 225 7.06 -6.87 -12.02
CA MET A 225 7.73 -5.71 -12.62
C MET A 225 8.78 -5.13 -11.69
N ILE A 226 8.44 -5.00 -10.41
CA ILE A 226 9.33 -4.55 -9.34
C ILE A 226 9.12 -5.49 -8.15
N SER A 227 10.13 -6.29 -7.80
CA SER A 227 9.99 -7.25 -6.71
C SER A 227 11.30 -7.51 -5.98
N SER A 228 11.24 -7.49 -4.66
CA SER A 228 12.40 -7.79 -3.81
C SER A 228 12.88 -9.24 -3.93
N ILE A 229 12.04 -10.15 -4.39
CA ILE A 229 12.37 -11.58 -4.62
C ILE A 229 13.37 -11.72 -5.76
N PHE A 230 13.34 -10.81 -6.75
CA PHE A 230 14.22 -10.80 -7.91
C PHE A 230 15.26 -9.67 -7.87
N TYR A 231 15.49 -9.08 -6.70
CA TYR A 231 16.34 -7.89 -6.55
C TYR A 231 17.77 -8.05 -7.08
N LYS A 232 18.36 -9.24 -6.90
CA LYS A 232 19.72 -9.56 -7.36
C LYS A 232 19.78 -10.02 -8.81
N VAL A 233 18.64 -10.36 -9.43
CA VAL A 233 18.60 -10.86 -10.80
C VAL A 233 18.97 -9.73 -11.78
N PRO A 234 19.99 -9.93 -12.65
CA PRO A 234 20.39 -8.92 -13.61
C PRO A 234 19.26 -8.54 -14.59
N ARG A 235 19.27 -7.27 -15.03
CA ARG A 235 18.23 -6.72 -15.92
C ARG A 235 18.08 -7.48 -17.24
N GLU A 236 19.14 -8.08 -17.75
CA GLU A 236 19.13 -8.93 -18.96
C GLU A 236 18.21 -10.14 -18.84
N HIS A 237 17.90 -10.59 -17.62
CA HIS A 237 16.97 -11.69 -17.36
C HIS A 237 15.54 -11.22 -17.09
N ARG A 238 15.22 -9.94 -17.30
CA ARG A 238 13.90 -9.38 -16.98
C ARG A 238 12.75 -10.12 -17.69
N GLU A 239 12.91 -10.44 -18.97
CA GLU A 239 11.88 -11.18 -19.72
C GLU A 239 11.67 -12.60 -19.18
N TYR A 240 12.73 -13.23 -18.66
CA TYR A 240 12.61 -14.50 -17.98
C TYR A 240 11.83 -14.39 -16.66
N VAL A 241 12.07 -13.32 -15.89
CA VAL A 241 11.40 -13.05 -14.61
C VAL A 241 9.93 -12.77 -14.84
N LYS A 242 9.56 -11.96 -15.84
CA LYS A 242 8.16 -11.60 -16.13
C LYS A 242 7.25 -12.81 -16.33
N THR A 243 7.77 -13.90 -16.83
CA THR A 243 6.99 -15.10 -17.15
C THR A 243 7.15 -16.25 -16.15
N VAL A 244 7.83 -16.00 -15.04
CA VAL A 244 8.24 -17.06 -14.09
C VAL A 244 7.05 -17.86 -13.54
N TYR A 245 5.99 -17.16 -13.15
CA TYR A 245 4.79 -17.80 -12.58
C TYR A 245 3.95 -18.49 -13.65
N ASP A 246 3.73 -17.85 -14.80
CA ASP A 246 2.99 -18.44 -15.92
C ASP A 246 3.66 -19.72 -16.45
N ARG A 247 5.00 -19.72 -16.55
CA ARG A 247 5.75 -20.92 -16.97
C ARG A 247 5.66 -22.02 -15.94
N ALA A 248 5.75 -21.69 -14.64
CA ALA A 248 5.62 -22.70 -13.60
C ALA A 248 4.20 -23.29 -13.57
N ALA A 249 3.15 -22.49 -13.82
CA ALA A 249 1.78 -22.98 -13.93
C ALA A 249 1.58 -23.92 -15.11
N LYS A 250 2.14 -23.60 -16.28
CA LYS A 250 2.09 -24.46 -17.49
C LYS A 250 2.69 -25.84 -17.27
N GLU A 251 3.72 -25.96 -16.44
CA GLU A 251 4.31 -27.26 -16.06
C GLU A 251 3.35 -28.13 -15.21
N ILE A 252 2.35 -27.53 -14.57
CA ILE A 252 1.30 -28.25 -13.84
C ILE A 252 0.17 -28.64 -14.80
N GLY A 253 -0.20 -27.74 -15.72
CA GLY A 253 -1.18 -27.99 -16.78
C GLY A 253 -1.37 -26.79 -17.69
N GLU A 254 -1.52 -27.04 -19.00
CA GLU A 254 -1.53 -26.02 -20.05
C GLU A 254 -2.62 -24.93 -19.88
N ASP A 255 -3.80 -25.34 -19.40
CA ASP A 255 -5.01 -24.47 -19.35
C ASP A 255 -5.39 -24.05 -17.92
N ILE A 256 -4.51 -24.26 -16.93
CA ILE A 256 -4.81 -23.90 -15.54
C ILE A 256 -4.74 -22.38 -15.40
N PRO A 257 -5.84 -21.70 -14.98
CA PRO A 257 -5.83 -20.26 -14.71
C PRO A 257 -4.90 -19.96 -13.53
N ILE A 258 -4.06 -18.93 -13.71
CA ILE A 258 -3.19 -18.41 -12.66
C ILE A 258 -3.42 -16.92 -12.48
N VAL A 259 -3.42 -16.47 -11.22
CA VAL A 259 -3.44 -15.05 -10.84
C VAL A 259 -2.36 -14.81 -9.80
N VAL A 260 -1.57 -13.76 -10.03
CA VAL A 260 -0.54 -13.27 -9.10
C VAL A 260 -0.99 -11.91 -8.55
N ALA A 261 -0.94 -11.74 -7.23
CA ALA A 261 -1.24 -10.48 -6.57
C ALA A 261 -0.15 -10.11 -5.56
N ASN A 262 -0.09 -8.82 -5.23
CA ASN A 262 0.79 -8.30 -4.18
C ASN A 262 0.45 -8.94 -2.83
N ASP A 263 1.47 -9.21 -2.00
CA ASP A 263 1.31 -9.84 -0.68
C ASP A 263 0.48 -8.99 0.30
N GLY A 264 0.51 -7.66 0.19
CA GLY A 264 -0.36 -6.75 0.93
C GLY A 264 -1.84 -6.95 0.56
N ASP A 265 -2.17 -7.01 -0.73
CA ASP A 265 -3.54 -7.25 -1.22
C ASP A 265 -4.06 -8.63 -0.78
N VAL A 266 -3.21 -9.65 -0.87
CA VAL A 266 -3.59 -11.00 -0.42
C VAL A 266 -3.76 -11.06 1.11
N SER A 267 -2.98 -10.29 1.88
CA SER A 267 -3.18 -10.14 3.31
C SER A 267 -4.51 -9.47 3.65
N ALA A 268 -4.90 -8.42 2.91
CA ALA A 268 -6.21 -7.79 3.04
C ALA A 268 -7.34 -8.76 2.68
N LEU A 269 -7.18 -9.52 1.61
CA LEU A 269 -8.13 -10.56 1.21
C LEU A 269 -8.28 -11.64 2.28
N ALA A 270 -7.17 -12.12 2.87
CA ALA A 270 -7.21 -13.08 3.97
C ALA A 270 -7.99 -12.54 5.19
N GLY A 271 -7.77 -11.28 5.54
CA GLY A 271 -8.52 -10.58 6.57
C GLY A 271 -10.01 -10.50 6.24
N ALA A 272 -10.36 -10.09 5.03
CA ALA A 272 -11.75 -9.99 4.56
C ALA A 272 -12.47 -11.34 4.56
N MET A 273 -11.82 -12.40 4.08
CA MET A 273 -12.35 -13.77 4.12
C MET A 273 -12.56 -14.24 5.57
N GLY A 274 -11.61 -13.98 6.47
CA GLY A 274 -11.73 -14.32 7.88
C GLY A 274 -12.86 -13.61 8.59
N LEU A 275 -13.11 -12.34 8.29
CA LEU A 275 -14.22 -11.55 8.82
C LEU A 275 -15.55 -11.85 8.11
N GLY A 276 -15.52 -12.31 6.85
CA GLY A 276 -16.70 -12.41 5.99
C GLY A 276 -17.22 -11.04 5.58
N LYS A 277 -16.34 -10.04 5.40
CA LYS A 277 -16.67 -8.64 5.10
C LYS A 277 -15.73 -8.10 4.01
N GLY A 278 -16.23 -7.18 3.19
CA GLY A 278 -15.44 -6.43 2.21
C GLY A 278 -15.09 -5.02 2.69
N ASN A 279 -14.74 -4.13 1.75
CA ASN A 279 -14.27 -2.76 2.04
C ASN A 279 -13.18 -2.75 3.12
N LEU A 280 -12.25 -3.71 3.02
CA LEU A 280 -11.20 -3.91 4.01
C LEU A 280 -9.84 -3.44 3.46
N MET A 281 -9.20 -2.57 4.21
CA MET A 281 -7.80 -2.21 4.03
C MET A 281 -6.95 -2.93 5.08
N GLY A 282 -5.93 -3.65 4.65
CA GLY A 282 -4.87 -4.17 5.51
C GLY A 282 -3.67 -3.23 5.49
N MET A 283 -3.17 -2.80 6.64
CA MET A 283 -1.95 -1.98 6.74
C MET A 283 -0.96 -2.67 7.67
N ALA A 284 0.19 -3.03 7.13
CA ALA A 284 1.27 -3.62 7.90
C ALA A 284 2.35 -2.57 8.22
N MET A 285 2.55 -2.29 9.50
CA MET A 285 3.64 -1.47 10.01
C MET A 285 4.83 -2.36 10.37
N GLY A 286 5.72 -2.57 9.40
CA GLY A 286 6.89 -3.46 9.51
C GLY A 286 8.21 -2.71 9.35
N THR A 287 9.10 -3.28 8.53
CA THR A 287 10.34 -2.63 8.06
C THR A 287 10.01 -1.39 7.23
N SER A 288 8.95 -1.49 6.41
CA SER A 288 8.30 -0.38 5.73
C SER A 288 6.80 -0.49 5.98
N GLU A 289 6.02 0.42 5.44
CA GLU A 289 4.58 0.30 5.31
C GLU A 289 4.25 -0.61 4.15
N ALA A 290 3.26 -1.49 4.32
CA ALA A 290 2.67 -2.25 3.23
C ALA A 290 1.14 -2.18 3.37
N VAL A 291 0.46 -1.89 2.27
CA VAL A 291 -1.00 -1.74 2.25
C VAL A 291 -1.59 -2.63 1.18
N GLY A 292 -2.75 -3.20 1.48
CA GLY A 292 -3.60 -3.87 0.51
C GLY A 292 -5.04 -3.50 0.73
N TYR A 293 -5.86 -3.61 -0.31
CA TYR A 293 -7.28 -3.26 -0.25
C TYR A 293 -8.13 -4.22 -1.05
N VAL A 294 -9.27 -4.59 -0.49
CA VAL A 294 -10.34 -5.31 -1.19
C VAL A 294 -11.65 -4.53 -1.12
N ASP A 295 -12.41 -4.57 -2.21
CA ASP A 295 -13.69 -3.88 -2.31
C ASP A 295 -14.82 -4.56 -1.49
N LYS A 296 -16.04 -4.03 -1.60
CA LYS A 296 -17.23 -4.56 -0.90
C LYS A 296 -17.54 -6.03 -1.22
N ASP A 297 -17.15 -6.49 -2.40
CA ASP A 297 -17.35 -7.86 -2.89
C ASP A 297 -16.11 -8.74 -2.65
N GLN A 298 -15.11 -8.24 -1.88
CA GLN A 298 -13.83 -8.87 -1.56
C GLN A 298 -12.93 -9.07 -2.80
N ASN A 299 -13.07 -8.24 -3.83
CA ASN A 299 -12.19 -8.28 -5.00
C ASN A 299 -10.94 -7.43 -4.78
N VAL A 300 -9.80 -7.93 -5.25
CA VAL A 300 -8.56 -7.17 -5.41
C VAL A 300 -8.69 -6.31 -6.67
N LEU A 301 -8.48 -4.99 -6.56
CA LEU A 301 -8.75 -4.04 -7.65
C LEU A 301 -7.64 -3.94 -8.70
N GLY A 302 -6.47 -4.52 -8.45
CA GLY A 302 -5.30 -4.37 -9.31
C GLY A 302 -4.69 -2.96 -9.24
N TRP A 303 -4.92 -2.23 -8.16
CA TRP A 303 -4.22 -1.01 -7.79
C TRP A 303 -2.85 -1.38 -7.22
N ILE A 304 -1.88 -0.45 -7.23
CA ILE A 304 -0.54 -0.78 -6.74
C ILE A 304 -0.43 -0.75 -5.22
N ASN A 305 -1.25 0.05 -4.55
CA ASN A 305 -1.34 0.19 -3.09
C ASN A 305 0.01 0.40 -2.36
N GLU A 306 0.98 1.04 -3.02
CA GLU A 306 2.31 1.35 -2.47
C GLU A 306 2.28 2.66 -1.65
N LEU A 307 1.41 2.72 -0.62
CA LEU A 307 1.19 3.92 0.19
C LEU A 307 2.40 4.33 1.02
N ALA A 308 3.41 3.48 1.14
CA ALA A 308 4.70 3.82 1.72
C ALA A 308 5.32 5.10 1.13
N PHE A 309 5.05 5.39 -0.15
CA PHE A 309 5.53 6.57 -0.85
C PHE A 309 4.45 7.64 -1.08
N ALA A 310 3.23 7.39 -0.58
CA ALA A 310 2.15 8.37 -0.65
C ALA A 310 2.34 9.49 0.39
N PRO A 311 1.95 10.74 0.08
CA PRO A 311 2.08 11.85 1.01
C PRO A 311 1.12 11.70 2.21
N VAL A 312 1.64 11.97 3.40
CA VAL A 312 0.91 11.96 4.68
C VAL A 312 1.02 13.32 5.38
N ASP A 313 2.22 13.90 5.38
CA ASP A 313 2.56 15.14 6.07
C ASP A 313 3.03 16.21 5.09
N LEU A 314 2.58 17.44 5.28
CA LEU A 314 2.95 18.58 4.45
C LEU A 314 4.03 19.46 5.03
N GLN A 315 4.52 19.20 6.27
CA GLN A 315 5.55 20.04 6.86
C GLN A 315 6.87 19.97 6.05
N GLU A 316 7.56 21.11 5.92
CA GLU A 316 8.74 21.23 5.05
C GLU A 316 9.99 20.54 5.62
N ASP A 317 10.03 20.36 6.94
CA ASP A 317 11.10 19.67 7.68
C ASP A 317 10.68 18.26 8.15
N ALA A 318 9.70 17.67 7.51
CA ALA A 318 9.31 16.28 7.74
C ALA A 318 10.50 15.35 7.50
N MET A 319 10.45 14.15 8.08
CA MET A 319 11.47 13.13 7.82
C MET A 319 11.52 12.77 6.34
N GLN A 320 12.71 12.91 5.74
CA GLN A 320 12.97 12.49 4.37
C GLN A 320 13.08 10.97 4.29
N ASP A 321 12.47 10.39 3.27
CA ASP A 321 12.70 9.00 2.90
C ASP A 321 13.96 8.88 2.05
N GLU A 322 14.87 7.98 2.44
CA GLU A 322 16.18 7.82 1.81
C GLU A 322 16.07 7.26 0.38
N TRP A 323 14.98 6.62 0.07
CA TRP A 323 14.77 5.96 -1.22
C TRP A 323 14.12 6.88 -2.24
N SER A 324 12.96 7.42 -1.88
CA SER A 324 12.23 8.35 -2.75
C SER A 324 12.78 9.77 -2.73
N THR A 325 13.62 10.09 -1.73
CA THR A 325 14.10 11.44 -1.42
C THR A 325 12.99 12.45 -1.14
N ASP A 326 11.73 12.02 -1.04
CA ASP A 326 10.60 12.86 -0.68
C ASP A 326 10.43 12.99 0.84
N TYR A 327 9.69 13.99 1.26
CA TYR A 327 9.40 14.32 2.64
C TYR A 327 7.95 13.97 2.99
N GLY A 328 7.72 13.55 4.22
CA GLY A 328 6.38 13.34 4.74
C GLY A 328 5.60 12.19 4.08
N VAL A 329 6.28 11.15 3.61
CA VAL A 329 5.66 9.96 2.99
C VAL A 329 5.38 8.85 4.00
N GLY A 330 4.42 7.99 3.69
CA GLY A 330 3.82 7.00 4.58
C GLY A 330 4.80 6.11 5.35
N CYS A 331 5.86 5.60 4.71
CA CYS A 331 6.84 4.74 5.38
C CYS A 331 7.55 5.39 6.57
N LYS A 332 7.61 6.72 6.65
CA LYS A 332 8.19 7.46 7.77
C LYS A 332 7.20 7.71 8.92
N TYR A 333 5.94 7.29 8.75
CA TYR A 333 4.85 7.44 9.72
C TYR A 333 4.28 6.09 10.16
N PHE A 334 4.28 5.07 9.28
CA PHE A 334 3.63 3.78 9.47
C PHE A 334 4.58 2.60 9.31
N SER A 335 5.78 2.73 9.88
CA SER A 335 6.78 1.66 9.95
C SER A 335 7.64 1.78 11.21
N GLN A 336 8.64 0.92 11.35
CA GLN A 336 9.65 1.03 12.39
C GLN A 336 10.39 2.40 12.37
N ASP A 337 10.46 3.06 11.22
CA ASP A 337 11.11 4.38 11.08
C ASP A 337 10.37 5.46 11.87
N ALA A 338 9.04 5.37 11.98
CA ALA A 338 8.26 6.27 12.84
C ALA A 338 8.70 6.16 14.31
N VAL A 339 8.90 4.95 14.81
CA VAL A 339 9.37 4.70 16.17
C VAL A 339 10.78 5.25 16.36
N ILE A 340 11.67 4.98 15.40
CA ILE A 340 13.08 5.45 15.44
C ILE A 340 13.16 6.98 15.35
N LYS A 341 12.34 7.61 14.52
CA LYS A 341 12.24 9.07 14.38
C LYS A 341 11.77 9.74 15.67
N LEU A 342 10.79 9.16 16.35
CA LEU A 342 10.18 9.76 17.53
C LEU A 342 10.93 9.46 18.83
N ALA A 343 11.68 8.37 18.90
CA ALA A 343 12.42 7.98 20.11
C ALA A 343 13.37 9.09 20.64
N PRO A 344 14.23 9.72 19.83
CA PRO A 344 15.07 10.83 20.29
C PRO A 344 14.26 12.05 20.75
N ARG A 345 13.12 12.33 20.12
CA ARG A 345 12.23 13.42 20.52
C ARG A 345 11.59 13.17 21.89
N ALA A 346 11.44 11.90 22.27
CA ALA A 346 11.02 11.49 23.62
C ALA A 346 12.16 11.40 24.63
N GLY A 347 13.42 11.68 24.23
CA GLY A 347 14.59 11.52 25.09
C GLY A 347 15.04 10.06 25.24
N ILE A 348 14.71 9.19 24.29
CA ILE A 348 15.22 7.82 24.22
C ILE A 348 16.42 7.80 23.27
N GLU A 349 17.60 7.55 23.81
CA GLU A 349 18.82 7.36 23.01
C GLU A 349 18.84 5.93 22.43
N LEU A 350 19.04 5.84 21.12
CA LEU A 350 19.20 4.58 20.40
C LEU A 350 20.64 4.41 19.94
N ASP A 351 21.26 3.29 20.27
CA ASP A 351 22.60 2.97 19.81
C ASP A 351 22.64 2.99 18.27
N PRO A 352 23.51 3.84 17.66
CA PRO A 352 23.65 3.91 16.20
C PRO A 352 24.02 2.57 15.53
N GLN A 353 24.70 1.68 16.26
CA GLN A 353 25.15 0.38 15.75
C GLN A 353 24.02 -0.65 15.62
N LEU A 354 22.89 -0.44 16.29
CA LEU A 354 21.75 -1.33 16.20
C LEU A 354 21.07 -1.19 14.83
N SER A 355 20.65 -2.32 14.31
CA SER A 355 19.74 -2.36 13.13
C SER A 355 18.39 -1.70 13.45
N PRO A 356 17.65 -1.22 12.44
CA PRO A 356 16.32 -0.64 12.67
C PRO A 356 15.36 -1.56 13.44
N ALA A 357 15.41 -2.87 13.19
CA ALA A 357 14.60 -3.84 13.91
C ALA A 357 14.98 -3.99 15.39
N GLU A 358 16.27 -3.88 15.71
CA GLU A 358 16.76 -3.90 17.10
C GLU A 358 16.41 -2.59 17.81
N LYS A 359 16.50 -1.44 17.15
CA LYS A 359 16.04 -0.14 17.68
C LYS A 359 14.55 -0.18 18.03
N LEU A 360 13.71 -0.75 17.15
CA LEU A 360 12.29 -0.98 17.44
C LEU A 360 12.11 -1.82 18.72
N LYS A 361 12.85 -2.93 18.86
CA LYS A 361 12.78 -3.79 20.05
C LYS A 361 13.16 -3.07 21.34
N VAL A 362 14.14 -2.15 21.29
CA VAL A 362 14.51 -1.33 22.46
C VAL A 362 13.32 -0.49 22.90
N VAL A 363 12.66 0.22 22.00
CA VAL A 363 11.51 1.07 22.34
C VAL A 363 10.30 0.23 22.78
N GLN A 364 10.06 -0.91 22.14
CA GLN A 364 9.02 -1.86 22.57
C GLN A 364 9.30 -2.39 23.98
N GLY A 365 10.54 -2.74 24.30
CA GLY A 365 10.93 -3.16 25.66
C GLY A 365 10.66 -2.09 26.72
N LEU A 366 10.94 -0.82 26.41
CA LEU A 366 10.58 0.31 27.29
C LEU A 366 9.05 0.46 27.40
N MET A 367 8.32 0.24 26.33
CA MET A 367 6.85 0.29 26.32
C MET A 367 6.24 -0.82 27.21
N GLU A 368 6.76 -2.05 27.17
CA GLU A 368 6.34 -3.14 28.03
C GLU A 368 6.63 -2.86 29.52
N ALA A 369 7.68 -2.07 29.80
CA ALA A 369 8.05 -1.60 31.13
C ALA A 369 7.28 -0.34 31.58
N ASP A 370 6.27 0.09 30.83
CA ASP A 370 5.43 1.27 31.08
C ASP A 370 6.22 2.60 31.12
N ASP A 371 7.36 2.70 30.40
CA ASP A 371 8.13 3.94 30.30
C ASP A 371 7.32 5.04 29.59
N PRO A 372 7.08 6.19 30.22
CA PRO A 372 6.22 7.25 29.67
C PRO A 372 6.79 7.83 28.37
N ARG A 373 8.10 7.76 28.12
CA ARG A 373 8.75 8.23 26.89
C ARG A 373 8.36 7.30 25.71
N ALA A 374 8.40 5.99 25.93
CA ALA A 374 7.96 5.03 24.91
C ALA A 374 6.44 5.14 24.67
N GLN A 375 5.64 5.33 25.72
CA GLN A 375 4.21 5.60 25.57
C GLN A 375 3.93 6.82 24.69
N ALA A 376 4.70 7.92 24.84
CA ALA A 376 4.57 9.12 24.01
C ALA A 376 4.86 8.84 22.54
N VAL A 377 5.85 7.96 22.24
CA VAL A 377 6.15 7.51 20.86
C VAL A 377 4.93 6.83 20.24
N PHE A 378 4.37 5.81 20.92
CA PHE A 378 3.23 5.05 20.35
C PHE A 378 1.93 5.87 20.31
N ARG A 379 1.70 6.79 21.27
CA ARG A 379 0.58 7.74 21.20
C ARG A 379 0.69 8.68 20.00
N SER A 380 1.89 9.17 19.69
CA SER A 380 2.12 10.02 18.52
C SER A 380 1.82 9.29 17.21
N ILE A 381 2.22 8.00 17.10
CA ILE A 381 1.90 7.15 15.93
C ILE A 381 0.38 6.92 15.85
N GLY A 382 -0.31 6.73 16.97
CA GLY A 382 -1.77 6.62 17.01
C GLY A 382 -2.47 7.87 16.46
N ALA A 383 -1.94 9.06 16.77
CA ALA A 383 -2.45 10.32 16.21
C ALA A 383 -2.18 10.42 14.69
N TYR A 384 -0.98 10.04 14.22
CA TYR A 384 -0.71 9.96 12.79
C TYR A 384 -1.72 9.05 12.06
N LEU A 385 -1.97 7.86 12.62
CA LEU A 385 -2.89 6.90 12.04
C LEU A 385 -4.31 7.45 11.95
N ALA A 386 -4.82 8.12 12.98
CA ALA A 386 -6.15 8.69 12.96
C ALA A 386 -6.34 9.67 11.79
N TYR A 387 -5.39 10.57 11.59
CA TYR A 387 -5.48 11.53 10.49
C TYR A 387 -5.16 10.93 9.12
N ALA A 388 -4.41 9.81 9.06
CA ALA A 388 -4.26 9.06 7.83
C ALA A 388 -5.56 8.32 7.44
N VAL A 389 -6.33 7.80 8.40
CA VAL A 389 -7.65 7.21 8.13
C VAL A 389 -8.58 8.25 7.49
N VAL A 390 -8.56 9.50 7.98
CA VAL A 390 -9.31 10.62 7.37
C VAL A 390 -8.89 10.84 5.92
N GLN A 391 -7.59 10.82 5.63
CA GLN A 391 -7.07 10.95 4.28
C GLN A 391 -7.45 9.76 3.40
N TYR A 392 -7.21 8.54 3.86
CA TYR A 392 -7.41 7.33 3.06
C TYR A 392 -8.90 7.12 2.73
N SER A 393 -9.81 7.51 3.62
CA SER A 393 -11.26 7.46 3.39
C SER A 393 -11.75 8.39 2.27
N GLN A 394 -10.92 9.36 1.84
CA GLN A 394 -11.21 10.22 0.68
C GLN A 394 -10.93 9.52 -0.66
N PHE A 395 -10.16 8.44 -0.64
CA PHE A 395 -9.70 7.70 -1.84
C PHE A 395 -10.21 6.28 -1.90
N TYR A 396 -10.40 5.63 -0.75
CA TYR A 396 -10.87 4.26 -0.60
C TYR A 396 -12.19 4.21 0.16
N ASP A 397 -13.05 3.29 -0.20
CA ASP A 397 -14.28 3.03 0.57
C ASP A 397 -13.98 2.05 1.72
N ILE A 398 -13.38 2.57 2.81
CA ILE A 398 -12.90 1.75 3.93
C ILE A 398 -14.00 1.61 4.97
N GLU A 399 -14.43 0.38 5.26
CA GLU A 399 -15.27 0.04 6.41
C GLU A 399 -14.47 -0.68 7.51
N HIS A 400 -13.37 -1.33 7.13
CA HIS A 400 -12.48 -2.04 8.05
C HIS A 400 -11.03 -1.73 7.72
N LEU A 401 -10.28 -1.19 8.70
CA LEU A 401 -8.83 -1.03 8.64
C LEU A 401 -8.17 -2.00 9.61
N MET A 402 -7.55 -3.04 9.07
CA MET A 402 -6.85 -4.06 9.84
C MET A 402 -5.37 -3.74 9.95
N MET A 403 -4.90 -3.50 11.17
CA MET A 403 -3.52 -3.15 11.46
C MET A 403 -2.66 -4.38 11.73
N LEU A 404 -1.54 -4.47 11.04
CA LEU A 404 -0.62 -5.61 11.03
C LEU A 404 0.82 -5.15 11.28
N GLY A 405 1.75 -6.10 11.37
CA GLY A 405 3.17 -5.81 11.43
C GLY A 405 3.75 -5.68 12.83
N ARG A 406 5.09 -5.67 12.89
CA ARG A 406 5.82 -5.75 14.17
C ARG A 406 5.65 -4.53 15.06
N VAL A 407 5.42 -3.35 14.51
CA VAL A 407 5.15 -2.13 15.28
C VAL A 407 3.85 -2.26 16.07
N MET A 408 2.88 -3.00 15.53
CA MET A 408 1.57 -3.26 16.15
C MET A 408 1.59 -4.38 17.19
N SER A 409 2.76 -4.89 17.58
CA SER A 409 2.87 -5.96 18.57
C SER A 409 2.90 -5.42 20.00
N GLY A 410 2.24 -6.13 20.95
CA GLY A 410 2.25 -5.82 22.38
C GLY A 410 1.54 -4.50 22.73
N LYS A 411 1.88 -3.93 23.89
CA LYS A 411 1.27 -2.69 24.42
C LYS A 411 1.37 -1.50 23.46
N GLY A 412 2.42 -1.45 22.62
CA GLY A 412 2.60 -0.39 21.63
C GLY A 412 1.48 -0.37 20.60
N GLY A 413 1.15 -1.54 20.04
CA GLY A 413 0.05 -1.69 19.08
C GLY A 413 -1.31 -1.37 19.68
N ASP A 414 -1.56 -1.85 20.91
CA ASP A 414 -2.80 -1.54 21.63
C ASP A 414 -2.95 -0.02 21.85
N THR A 415 -1.86 0.67 22.19
CA THR A 415 -1.84 2.13 22.39
C THR A 415 -2.10 2.87 21.09
N ILE A 416 -1.46 2.48 19.97
CA ILE A 416 -1.72 3.07 18.65
C ILE A 416 -3.20 2.94 18.30
N LEU A 417 -3.76 1.74 18.45
CA LEU A 417 -5.15 1.45 18.14
C LEU A 417 -6.11 2.27 19.00
N GLN A 418 -5.87 2.32 20.30
CA GLN A 418 -6.71 3.07 21.24
C GLN A 418 -6.71 4.56 20.89
N VAL A 419 -5.54 5.18 20.75
CA VAL A 419 -5.42 6.61 20.46
C VAL A 419 -6.06 6.96 19.11
N CYS A 420 -5.83 6.14 18.08
CA CYS A 420 -6.45 6.33 16.77
C CYS A 420 -7.98 6.32 16.89
N ASN A 421 -8.57 5.31 17.52
CA ASN A 421 -10.02 5.20 17.68
C ASN A 421 -10.61 6.33 18.55
N ASP A 422 -9.90 6.78 19.58
CA ASP A 422 -10.36 7.87 20.46
C ASP A 422 -10.41 9.20 19.69
N ILE A 423 -9.36 9.51 18.90
CA ILE A 423 -9.31 10.71 18.04
C ILE A 423 -10.42 10.66 16.99
N LEU A 424 -10.60 9.54 16.30
CA LEU A 424 -11.65 9.39 15.28
C LEU A 424 -13.04 9.58 15.89
N LYS A 425 -13.32 9.00 17.06
CA LYS A 425 -14.62 9.19 17.73
C LYS A 425 -14.88 10.62 18.16
N GLU A 426 -13.85 11.34 18.59
CA GLU A 426 -13.99 12.72 19.06
C GLU A 426 -14.06 13.75 17.92
N GLU A 427 -13.21 13.60 16.89
CA GLU A 427 -13.09 14.59 15.82
C GLU A 427 -13.88 14.24 14.56
N TYR A 428 -14.04 12.94 14.27
CA TYR A 428 -14.66 12.42 13.05
C TYR A 428 -15.69 11.31 13.37
N PRO A 429 -16.74 11.60 14.17
CA PRO A 429 -17.67 10.57 14.65
C PRO A 429 -18.41 9.83 13.53
N GLU A 430 -18.69 10.49 12.39
CA GLU A 430 -19.32 9.85 11.23
C GLU A 430 -18.37 8.84 10.57
N LEU A 431 -17.08 9.18 10.45
CA LEU A 431 -16.07 8.27 9.94
C LEU A 431 -15.82 7.12 10.92
N ALA A 432 -15.75 7.40 12.23
CA ALA A 432 -15.60 6.38 13.26
C ALA A 432 -16.78 5.39 13.31
N ALA A 433 -17.98 5.83 12.93
CA ALA A 433 -19.15 4.97 12.82
C ALA A 433 -19.13 4.10 11.55
N LYS A 434 -18.46 4.57 10.49
CA LYS A 434 -18.33 3.86 9.20
C LYS A 434 -17.13 2.92 9.17
N CYS A 435 -15.97 3.36 9.69
CA CYS A 435 -14.69 2.66 9.57
C CYS A 435 -14.24 2.14 10.95
N GLU A 436 -14.13 0.83 11.07
CA GLU A 436 -13.59 0.14 12.25
C GLU A 436 -12.08 -0.07 12.09
N VAL A 437 -11.26 0.54 12.95
CA VAL A 437 -9.82 0.30 13.02
C VAL A 437 -9.53 -0.78 14.05
N MET A 438 -8.86 -1.88 13.63
CA MET A 438 -8.78 -3.10 14.42
C MET A 438 -7.45 -3.84 14.27
N LEU A 439 -7.13 -4.70 15.25
CA LEU A 439 -6.10 -5.73 15.11
C LEU A 439 -6.73 -7.07 14.69
N PRO A 440 -5.99 -7.94 13.99
CA PRO A 440 -6.51 -9.25 13.63
C PRO A 440 -6.75 -10.12 14.88
N ASP A 441 -7.92 -10.71 14.96
CA ASP A 441 -8.29 -11.71 15.98
C ASP A 441 -7.91 -13.14 15.55
N GLU A 442 -8.26 -14.15 16.37
CA GLU A 442 -8.03 -15.56 16.02
C GLU A 442 -8.78 -15.98 14.74
N LYS A 443 -9.95 -15.40 14.49
CA LYS A 443 -10.79 -15.76 13.33
C LYS A 443 -10.15 -15.26 12.03
N THR A 444 -9.67 -14.02 12.02
CA THR A 444 -8.99 -13.43 10.87
C THR A 444 -7.64 -14.07 10.57
N ARG A 445 -6.95 -14.59 11.60
CA ARG A 445 -5.68 -15.31 11.45
C ARG A 445 -5.82 -16.75 10.95
N ARG A 446 -7.03 -17.31 10.93
CA ARG A 446 -7.27 -18.70 10.49
C ARG A 446 -7.09 -18.87 8.98
N VAL A 447 -7.39 -17.84 8.20
CA VAL A 447 -7.15 -17.86 6.76
C VAL A 447 -5.69 -17.48 6.52
N GLY A 448 -4.86 -18.48 6.24
CA GLY A 448 -3.46 -18.25 5.88
C GLY A 448 -3.33 -17.54 4.53
N GLN A 449 -2.24 -16.80 4.34
CA GLN A 449 -2.00 -16.04 3.11
C GLN A 449 -1.97 -16.93 1.85
N SER A 450 -1.37 -18.13 1.93
CA SER A 450 -1.39 -19.08 0.83
C SER A 450 -2.81 -19.62 0.52
N VAL A 451 -3.67 -19.77 1.53
CA VAL A 451 -5.08 -20.16 1.32
C VAL A 451 -5.87 -19.02 0.67
N ALA A 452 -5.67 -17.78 1.11
CA ALA A 452 -6.27 -16.62 0.47
C ALA A 452 -5.77 -16.45 -0.97
N ALA A 453 -4.48 -16.67 -1.23
CA ALA A 453 -3.93 -16.69 -2.58
C ALA A 453 -4.65 -17.72 -3.47
N ALA A 454 -4.91 -18.93 -2.98
CA ALA A 454 -5.62 -19.97 -3.72
C ALA A 454 -6.98 -19.50 -4.26
N SER A 455 -7.62 -18.54 -3.57
CA SER A 455 -8.93 -18.00 -3.95
C SER A 455 -8.91 -16.95 -5.07
N LEU A 456 -7.72 -16.48 -5.51
CA LEU A 456 -7.61 -15.38 -6.46
C LEU A 456 -8.23 -15.68 -7.83
N PRO A 457 -7.90 -16.77 -8.54
CA PRO A 457 -8.42 -17.00 -9.88
C PRO A 457 -9.82 -17.61 -9.88
N ALA A 458 -10.69 -17.12 -10.76
CA ALA A 458 -11.91 -17.85 -11.14
C ALA A 458 -11.56 -19.11 -11.94
N ILE A 459 -12.26 -20.20 -11.72
CA ILE A 459 -12.23 -21.38 -12.61
C ILE A 459 -13.10 -21.07 -13.84
N ARG A 460 -12.55 -21.28 -15.03
CA ARG A 460 -13.25 -21.03 -16.30
C ARG A 460 -14.20 -22.17 -16.68
#